data_98cccdf18862b67df06635c5c57c8b01
#
_entry.id   98cccdf18862b67df06635c5c57c8b01
#
_cell.length_a   1.000
_cell.length_b   1.000
_cell.length_c   1.000
_cell.angle_alpha   90.00
_cell.angle_beta   90.00
_cell.angle_gamma   90.00
#
_symmetry.space_group_name_H-M   'P 1'
#
loop_
_entity.id
_entity.type
_entity.pdbx_description
1 polymer ?
#
loop_
_entity_poly.entity_id
_entity_poly.type
_entity_poly.pdbx_seq_one_letter_code
_entity_poly.pdbx_strand_id
1 'polypeptide(L)'
;MPAIGRNDPCPCGSGKKYKHCHLPREEAARAEQLLLRRAVDTLLPRVIDAARAIPEVVPDALQRYWNGKYAPTQLGELDELEDRGADRFLTWLAFDYRLDDGHTLVERLVADPAALDLSETEQKLLPRWAGVTLRAYVVRAVRKGQDIQVEDLLDEHPYAVADSAASRRLEVGDVIVGHLLPAGDAQVIGGAAAHLTPDTAEKLREFARLHLEALRRDQPDAGWDDLLRSQSELLNHFVMQLPVEAPDPSLLENIILQTRVALKLAGESVGLVERNETGSRDEGDDTR
;
A
#
# COMPACT_ATOMS: atom_id res chain seq x y z
N MET A 1 30.69 -6.08 12.79
CA MET A 1 31.31 -6.12 14.13
C MET A 1 31.51 -7.57 14.52
N PRO A 2 32.58 -7.96 15.21
CA PRO A 2 32.75 -9.35 15.68
C PRO A 2 31.58 -9.70 16.64
N ALA A 3 31.09 -10.94 16.52
CA ALA A 3 30.02 -11.43 17.40
C ALA A 3 30.52 -11.47 18.85
N ILE A 4 29.77 -10.86 19.76
CA ILE A 4 30.10 -10.84 21.19
C ILE A 4 29.80 -12.21 21.78
N GLY A 5 30.78 -12.82 22.42
CA GLY A 5 30.61 -14.11 23.09
C GLY A 5 29.75 -14.03 24.35
N ARG A 6 28.98 -15.08 24.66
CA ARG A 6 28.09 -15.13 25.85
C ARG A 6 28.78 -14.77 27.16
N ASN A 7 30.07 -15.05 27.29
CA ASN A 7 30.85 -14.83 28.52
C ASN A 7 31.66 -13.54 28.49
N ASP A 8 31.70 -12.82 27.38
CA ASP A 8 32.44 -11.56 27.25
C ASP A 8 31.83 -10.46 28.14
N PRO A 9 32.60 -9.43 28.51
CA PRO A 9 32.06 -8.25 29.17
C PRO A 9 30.99 -7.59 28.32
N CYS A 10 29.90 -7.17 28.94
CA CYS A 10 28.82 -6.54 28.19
C CYS A 10 29.27 -5.17 27.64
N PRO A 11 29.05 -4.86 26.35
CA PRO A 11 29.48 -3.61 25.72
C PRO A 11 28.82 -2.36 26.30
N CYS A 12 27.73 -2.51 27.09
CA CYS A 12 27.08 -1.39 27.76
C CYS A 12 27.85 -0.81 28.94
N GLY A 13 29.01 -1.35 29.30
CA GLY A 13 29.80 -0.89 30.43
C GLY A 13 29.28 -1.28 31.83
N SER A 14 28.26 -2.15 31.92
CA SER A 14 27.67 -2.57 33.21
C SER A 14 28.57 -3.44 34.09
N GLY A 15 29.72 -3.88 33.57
CA GLY A 15 30.62 -4.83 34.25
C GLY A 15 30.10 -6.27 34.32
N LYS A 16 28.89 -6.54 33.87
CA LYS A 16 28.29 -7.88 33.82
C LYS A 16 28.70 -8.61 32.52
N LYS A 17 28.70 -9.96 32.58
CA LYS A 17 28.83 -10.76 31.36
C LYS A 17 27.63 -10.55 30.46
N TYR A 18 27.82 -10.59 29.12
CA TYR A 18 26.78 -10.39 28.10
C TYR A 18 25.56 -11.27 28.34
N LYS A 19 25.75 -12.55 28.68
CA LYS A 19 24.67 -13.51 28.99
C LYS A 19 23.79 -13.12 30.19
N HIS A 20 24.26 -12.25 31.08
CA HIS A 20 23.52 -11.78 32.28
C HIS A 20 23.08 -10.31 32.14
N CYS A 21 23.23 -9.71 30.98
CA CYS A 21 22.90 -8.32 30.72
C CYS A 21 22.02 -8.17 29.47
N HIS A 22 22.61 -8.09 28.29
CA HIS A 22 21.89 -7.82 27.04
C HIS A 22 21.31 -9.08 26.40
N LEU A 23 22.01 -10.22 26.46
CA LEU A 23 21.58 -11.44 25.78
C LEU A 23 20.14 -11.87 26.11
N PRO A 24 19.65 -11.87 27.37
CA PRO A 24 18.27 -12.25 27.68
C PRO A 24 17.23 -11.29 27.07
N ARG A 25 17.57 -10.00 26.99
CA ARG A 25 16.69 -8.98 26.36
C ARG A 25 16.63 -9.17 24.85
N GLU A 26 17.76 -9.45 24.22
CA GLU A 26 17.83 -9.70 22.77
C GLU A 26 17.14 -11.01 22.40
N GLU A 27 17.29 -12.06 23.22
CA GLU A 27 16.58 -13.33 23.03
C GLU A 27 15.07 -13.15 23.17
N ALA A 28 14.61 -12.36 24.17
CA ALA A 28 13.20 -12.02 24.35
C ALA A 28 12.64 -11.21 23.16
N ALA A 29 13.36 -10.18 22.72
CA ALA A 29 12.95 -9.37 21.58
C ALA A 29 12.86 -10.19 20.29
N ARG A 30 13.83 -11.11 20.06
CA ARG A 30 13.77 -12.03 18.90
C ARG A 30 12.59 -12.99 18.98
N ALA A 31 12.29 -13.52 20.17
CA ALA A 31 11.15 -14.39 20.38
C ALA A 31 9.83 -13.65 20.13
N GLU A 32 9.69 -12.42 20.63
CA GLU A 32 8.53 -11.56 20.38
C GLU A 32 8.35 -11.26 18.91
N GLN A 33 9.43 -10.90 18.22
CA GLN A 33 9.40 -10.62 16.77
C GLN A 33 9.00 -11.86 15.96
N LEU A 34 9.44 -13.05 16.38
CA LEU A 34 9.02 -14.31 15.76
C LEU A 34 7.53 -14.59 15.97
N LEU A 35 7.00 -14.31 17.18
CA LEU A 35 5.58 -14.47 17.49
C LEU A 35 4.73 -13.49 16.66
N LEU A 36 5.15 -12.22 16.56
CA LEU A 36 4.47 -11.22 15.74
C LEU A 36 4.47 -11.60 14.26
N ARG A 37 5.59 -12.11 13.73
CA ARG A 37 5.64 -12.58 12.35
C ARG A 37 4.68 -13.76 12.11
N ARG A 38 4.64 -14.73 13.01
CA ARG A 38 3.67 -15.84 12.94
C ARG A 38 2.23 -15.34 13.00
N ALA A 39 1.98 -14.32 13.83
CA ALA A 39 0.66 -13.70 13.90
C ALA A 39 0.27 -13.03 12.58
N VAL A 40 1.21 -12.37 11.88
CA VAL A 40 0.95 -11.85 10.52
C VAL A 40 0.62 -13.00 9.57
N ASP A 41 1.43 -14.07 9.56
CA ASP A 41 1.28 -15.22 8.66
C ASP A 41 -0.07 -15.94 8.84
N THR A 42 -0.70 -15.82 10.02
CA THR A 42 -2.02 -16.42 10.33
C THR A 42 -3.17 -15.44 10.20
N LEU A 43 -2.98 -14.18 10.54
CA LEU A 43 -4.03 -13.16 10.55
C LEU A 43 -4.34 -12.65 9.13
N LEU A 44 -3.30 -12.37 8.33
CA LEU A 44 -3.50 -11.80 7.00
C LEU A 44 -4.36 -12.70 6.08
N PRO A 45 -4.14 -14.03 5.98
CA PRO A 45 -5.03 -14.90 5.22
C PRO A 45 -6.49 -14.82 5.66
N ARG A 46 -6.77 -14.71 6.97
CA ARG A 46 -8.15 -14.57 7.47
C ARG A 46 -8.77 -13.23 7.11
N VAL A 47 -7.99 -12.15 7.09
CA VAL A 47 -8.46 -10.84 6.58
C VAL A 47 -8.77 -10.93 5.09
N ILE A 48 -7.93 -11.61 4.31
CA ILE A 48 -8.15 -11.82 2.86
C ILE A 48 -9.37 -12.72 2.61
N ASP A 49 -9.55 -13.77 3.41
CA ASP A 49 -10.74 -14.65 3.31
C ASP A 49 -12.02 -13.88 3.68
N ALA A 50 -11.96 -12.97 4.67
CA ALA A 50 -13.06 -12.08 4.98
C ALA A 50 -13.37 -11.12 3.81
N ALA A 51 -12.36 -10.64 3.07
CA ALA A 51 -12.57 -9.84 1.86
C ALA A 51 -13.24 -10.64 0.73
N ARG A 52 -12.93 -11.92 0.58
CA ARG A 52 -13.61 -12.81 -0.36
C ARG A 52 -15.08 -13.09 0.01
N ALA A 53 -15.42 -12.94 1.29
CA ALA A 53 -16.75 -13.21 1.81
C ALA A 53 -17.74 -12.04 1.68
N ILE A 54 -17.38 -10.95 0.98
CA ILE A 54 -18.26 -9.80 0.67
C ILE A 54 -18.47 -9.67 -0.85
N PRO A 55 -19.12 -10.64 -1.51
CA PRO A 55 -19.21 -10.72 -2.96
C PRO A 55 -19.96 -9.54 -3.59
N GLU A 56 -20.81 -8.84 -2.84
CA GLU A 56 -21.62 -7.72 -3.30
C GLU A 56 -20.79 -6.51 -3.73
N VAL A 57 -19.63 -6.29 -3.11
CA VAL A 57 -18.74 -5.15 -3.45
C VAL A 57 -17.67 -5.52 -4.47
N VAL A 58 -17.42 -6.81 -4.70
CA VAL A 58 -16.35 -7.28 -5.59
C VAL A 58 -16.46 -6.71 -7.01
N PRO A 59 -17.63 -6.64 -7.66
CA PRO A 59 -17.73 -6.11 -9.02
C PRO A 59 -17.22 -4.66 -9.14
N ASP A 60 -17.67 -3.77 -8.26
CA ASP A 60 -17.30 -2.36 -8.28
C ASP A 60 -15.84 -2.15 -7.86
N ALA A 61 -15.40 -2.86 -6.82
CA ALA A 61 -14.03 -2.84 -6.36
C ALA A 61 -13.05 -3.34 -7.42
N LEU A 62 -13.40 -4.44 -8.12
CA LEU A 62 -12.60 -5.01 -9.20
C LEU A 62 -12.48 -4.02 -10.37
N GLN A 63 -13.61 -3.44 -10.79
CA GLN A 63 -13.63 -2.44 -11.85
C GLN A 63 -12.76 -1.24 -11.50
N ARG A 64 -12.82 -0.77 -10.26
CA ARG A 64 -12.04 0.36 -9.77
C ARG A 64 -10.55 0.01 -9.71
N TYR A 65 -10.16 -1.09 -9.06
CA TYR A 65 -8.75 -1.48 -8.90
C TYR A 65 -8.05 -1.77 -10.23
N TRP A 66 -8.75 -2.44 -11.17
CA TRP A 66 -8.22 -2.82 -12.48
C TRP A 66 -8.63 -1.84 -13.59
N ASN A 67 -9.21 -0.69 -13.26
CA ASN A 67 -9.64 0.32 -14.22
C ASN A 67 -10.47 -0.25 -15.38
N GLY A 68 -11.38 -1.18 -15.06
CA GLY A 68 -12.26 -1.83 -16.04
C GLY A 68 -11.57 -2.88 -16.94
N LYS A 69 -10.29 -3.21 -16.71
CA LYS A 69 -9.54 -4.18 -17.54
C LYS A 69 -10.10 -5.60 -17.45
N TYR A 70 -10.65 -6.00 -16.30
CA TYR A 70 -11.16 -7.34 -16.03
C TYR A 70 -12.61 -7.34 -15.61
N ALA A 71 -13.36 -8.35 -16.07
CA ALA A 71 -14.73 -8.60 -15.63
C ALA A 71 -14.74 -9.38 -14.29
N PRO A 72 -15.80 -9.27 -13.46
CA PRO A 72 -15.92 -10.01 -12.20
C PRO A 72 -15.82 -11.54 -12.35
N THR A 73 -16.23 -12.09 -13.50
CA THR A 73 -16.11 -13.51 -13.82
C THR A 73 -14.67 -14.00 -13.96
N GLN A 74 -13.71 -13.07 -14.16
CA GLN A 74 -12.30 -13.39 -14.33
C GLN A 74 -11.52 -13.32 -13.01
N LEU A 75 -12.18 -13.06 -11.89
CA LEU A 75 -11.51 -12.98 -10.58
C LEU A 75 -10.67 -14.22 -10.24
N GLY A 76 -11.18 -15.42 -10.60
CA GLY A 76 -10.48 -16.68 -10.38
C GLY A 76 -9.26 -16.90 -11.29
N GLU A 77 -9.15 -16.14 -12.38
CA GLU A 77 -8.08 -16.24 -13.38
C GLU A 77 -7.04 -15.12 -13.22
N LEU A 78 -7.23 -14.18 -12.27
CA LEU A 78 -6.36 -13.00 -12.14
C LEU A 78 -4.90 -13.34 -11.88
N ASP A 79 -4.61 -14.45 -11.19
CA ASP A 79 -3.22 -14.86 -10.92
C ASP A 79 -2.54 -15.46 -12.17
N GLU A 80 -3.31 -15.83 -13.19
CA GLU A 80 -2.79 -16.27 -14.50
C GLU A 80 -2.59 -15.06 -15.46
N LEU A 81 -3.41 -14.02 -15.27
CA LEU A 81 -3.41 -12.81 -16.11
C LEU A 81 -2.44 -11.75 -15.61
N GLU A 82 -2.18 -11.70 -14.31
CA GLU A 82 -1.34 -10.71 -13.64
C GLU A 82 -0.50 -11.38 -12.56
N ASP A 83 0.74 -10.92 -12.34
CA ASP A 83 1.57 -11.45 -11.27
C ASP A 83 0.86 -11.27 -9.91
N ARG A 84 0.39 -12.41 -9.34
CA ARG A 84 -0.39 -12.47 -8.11
C ARG A 84 -1.57 -11.48 -8.09
N GLY A 85 -2.28 -11.38 -9.19
CA GLY A 85 -3.32 -10.38 -9.39
C GLY A 85 -4.47 -10.46 -8.39
N ALA A 86 -4.94 -11.67 -8.07
CA ALA A 86 -5.98 -11.88 -7.08
C ALA A 86 -5.53 -11.48 -5.67
N ASP A 87 -4.31 -11.85 -5.27
CA ASP A 87 -3.75 -11.48 -3.97
C ASP A 87 -3.58 -9.96 -3.83
N ARG A 88 -3.09 -9.27 -4.87
CA ARG A 88 -2.95 -7.81 -4.89
C ARG A 88 -4.31 -7.13 -4.76
N PHE A 89 -5.29 -7.58 -5.55
CA PHE A 89 -6.65 -7.05 -5.51
C PHE A 89 -7.32 -7.25 -4.15
N LEU A 90 -7.30 -8.48 -3.61
CA LEU A 90 -7.96 -8.78 -2.34
C LEU A 90 -7.30 -8.06 -1.15
N THR A 91 -5.99 -7.86 -1.19
CA THR A 91 -5.31 -7.06 -0.18
C THR A 91 -5.79 -5.60 -0.26
N TRP A 92 -5.82 -5.01 -1.45
CA TRP A 92 -6.35 -3.65 -1.63
C TRP A 92 -7.84 -3.56 -1.23
N LEU A 93 -8.67 -4.54 -1.58
CA LEU A 93 -10.08 -4.58 -1.16
C LEU A 93 -10.23 -4.55 0.37
N ALA A 94 -9.36 -5.26 1.10
CA ALA A 94 -9.41 -5.32 2.55
C ALA A 94 -8.92 -4.02 3.22
N PHE A 95 -7.87 -3.39 2.68
CA PHE A 95 -7.17 -2.30 3.35
C PHE A 95 -7.54 -0.91 2.85
N ASP A 96 -7.95 -0.77 1.59
CA ASP A 96 -8.15 0.53 0.93
C ASP A 96 -9.57 0.78 0.49
N TYR A 97 -10.28 -0.24 -0.01
CA TYR A 97 -11.64 -0.07 -0.52
C TYR A 97 -12.60 0.32 0.61
N ARG A 98 -13.30 1.44 0.42
CA ARG A 98 -14.28 1.92 1.41
C ARG A 98 -15.64 1.32 1.10
N LEU A 99 -16.18 0.65 2.10
CA LEU A 99 -17.50 0.05 2.10
C LEU A 99 -18.57 1.15 2.28
N ASP A 100 -19.87 0.79 2.19
CA ASP A 100 -20.99 1.73 2.22
C ASP A 100 -21.04 2.62 3.48
N ASP A 101 -20.45 2.16 4.59
CA ASP A 101 -20.35 2.94 5.84
C ASP A 101 -19.11 3.86 5.88
N GLY A 102 -18.32 3.91 4.81
CA GLY A 102 -17.10 4.71 4.70
C GLY A 102 -15.86 4.10 5.36
N HIS A 103 -15.97 2.91 5.95
CA HIS A 103 -14.84 2.18 6.55
C HIS A 103 -14.25 1.14 5.60
N THR A 104 -12.96 0.85 5.76
CA THR A 104 -12.36 -0.32 5.11
C THR A 104 -12.76 -1.61 5.85
N LEU A 105 -12.56 -2.76 5.21
CA LEU A 105 -12.83 -4.04 5.88
C LEU A 105 -11.95 -4.20 7.13
N VAL A 106 -10.68 -3.82 7.07
CA VAL A 106 -9.77 -3.88 8.24
C VAL A 106 -10.26 -2.99 9.37
N GLU A 107 -10.75 -1.78 9.09
CA GLU A 107 -11.34 -0.88 10.09
C GLU A 107 -12.59 -1.51 10.76
N ARG A 108 -13.46 -2.19 9.99
CA ARG A 108 -14.61 -2.95 10.54
C ARG A 108 -14.16 -4.10 11.44
N LEU A 109 -13.16 -4.88 11.01
CA LEU A 109 -12.62 -5.99 11.80
C LEU A 109 -11.93 -5.51 13.09
N VAL A 110 -11.35 -4.32 13.09
CA VAL A 110 -10.83 -3.67 14.32
C VAL A 110 -11.96 -3.28 15.26
N ALA A 111 -13.08 -2.78 14.73
CA ALA A 111 -14.24 -2.39 15.52
C ALA A 111 -15.00 -3.60 16.09
N ASP A 112 -15.05 -4.71 15.35
CA ASP A 112 -15.65 -5.98 15.78
C ASP A 112 -14.68 -7.16 15.57
N PRO A 113 -13.69 -7.33 16.45
CA PRO A 113 -12.71 -8.41 16.33
C PRO A 113 -13.30 -9.81 16.60
N ALA A 114 -14.52 -9.89 17.14
CA ALA A 114 -15.21 -11.19 17.35
C ALA A 114 -15.59 -11.87 16.03
N ALA A 115 -15.62 -11.14 14.92
CA ALA A 115 -15.80 -11.70 13.59
C ALA A 115 -14.63 -12.64 13.17
N LEU A 116 -13.47 -12.50 13.83
CA LEU A 116 -12.30 -13.36 13.66
C LEU A 116 -11.96 -14.01 15.01
N ASP A 117 -11.69 -15.31 15.02
CA ASP A 117 -11.20 -16.01 16.21
C ASP A 117 -9.70 -15.69 16.41
N LEU A 118 -9.42 -14.56 17.08
CA LEU A 118 -8.08 -13.99 17.21
C LEU A 118 -7.37 -14.45 18.48
N SER A 119 -6.13 -14.90 18.35
CA SER A 119 -5.20 -15.05 19.48
C SER A 119 -4.89 -13.69 20.13
N GLU A 120 -4.37 -13.69 21.36
CA GLU A 120 -3.99 -12.45 22.07
C GLU A 120 -2.99 -11.58 21.29
N THR A 121 -2.05 -12.20 20.57
CA THR A 121 -1.06 -11.49 19.74
C THR A 121 -1.73 -10.83 18.54
N GLU A 122 -2.67 -11.52 17.90
CA GLU A 122 -3.40 -10.99 16.74
C GLU A 122 -4.36 -9.87 17.13
N GLN A 123 -5.00 -9.97 18.31
CA GLN A 123 -5.83 -8.88 18.86
C GLN A 123 -5.03 -7.59 19.10
N LYS A 124 -3.75 -7.70 19.46
CA LYS A 124 -2.85 -6.53 19.60
C LYS A 124 -2.32 -6.04 18.25
N LEU A 125 -2.23 -6.92 17.24
CA LEU A 125 -1.67 -6.63 15.93
C LEU A 125 -2.69 -5.96 15.01
N LEU A 126 -3.90 -6.48 14.94
CA LEU A 126 -4.94 -6.03 14.00
C LEU A 126 -5.22 -4.51 14.06
N PRO A 127 -5.34 -3.86 15.24
CA PRO A 127 -5.54 -2.40 15.31
C PRO A 127 -4.41 -1.59 14.68
N ARG A 128 -3.19 -2.13 14.64
CA ARG A 128 -2.03 -1.46 14.02
C ARG A 128 -2.10 -1.47 12.49
N TRP A 129 -2.99 -2.26 11.91
CA TRP A 129 -3.20 -2.36 10.47
C TRP A 129 -4.26 -1.37 9.97
N ALA A 130 -5.06 -0.79 10.88
CA ALA A 130 -6.00 0.26 10.51
C ALA A 130 -5.27 1.47 9.92
N GLY A 131 -5.76 1.96 8.79
CA GLY A 131 -5.15 3.09 8.09
C GLY A 131 -3.90 2.75 7.24
N VAL A 132 -3.48 1.48 7.18
CA VAL A 132 -2.50 1.05 6.16
C VAL A 132 -3.16 1.16 4.78
N THR A 133 -2.43 1.73 3.81
CA THR A 133 -2.89 1.89 2.43
C THR A 133 -1.87 1.34 1.45
N LEU A 134 -2.29 1.09 0.22
CA LEU A 134 -1.40 0.78 -0.89
C LEU A 134 -0.45 1.96 -1.13
N ARG A 135 0.87 1.69 -1.15
CA ARG A 135 1.90 2.70 -1.38
C ARG A 135 3.00 2.18 -2.31
N ALA A 136 3.84 3.09 -2.77
CA ALA A 136 5.03 2.77 -3.54
C ALA A 136 6.28 3.04 -2.69
N TYR A 137 7.27 2.15 -2.76
CA TYR A 137 8.50 2.24 -1.97
C TYR A 137 9.71 1.98 -2.84
N VAL A 138 10.80 2.73 -2.61
CA VAL A 138 12.11 2.50 -3.23
C VAL A 138 13.00 1.70 -2.28
N VAL A 139 13.62 0.64 -2.77
CA VAL A 139 14.59 -0.16 -2.01
C VAL A 139 15.88 0.65 -1.84
N ARG A 140 16.24 0.98 -0.60
CA ARG A 140 17.44 1.76 -0.26
C ARG A 140 18.61 0.92 0.20
N ALA A 141 18.35 -0.23 0.83
CA ALA A 141 19.38 -1.19 1.21
C ALA A 141 18.81 -2.61 1.28
N VAL A 142 19.67 -3.59 1.03
CA VAL A 142 19.30 -5.02 1.06
C VAL A 142 20.33 -5.80 1.89
N ARG A 143 19.85 -6.52 2.89
CA ARG A 143 20.62 -7.55 3.59
C ARG A 143 20.10 -8.92 3.16
N LYS A 144 20.74 -9.50 2.14
CA LYS A 144 20.29 -10.75 1.50
C LYS A 144 19.96 -11.85 2.51
N GLY A 145 18.77 -12.41 2.42
CA GLY A 145 18.26 -13.46 3.32
C GLY A 145 17.80 -12.97 4.70
N GLN A 146 17.79 -11.65 4.95
CA GLN A 146 17.39 -11.06 6.23
C GLN A 146 16.27 -10.05 6.07
N ASP A 147 16.57 -8.85 5.58
CA ASP A 147 15.65 -7.73 5.49
C ASP A 147 16.03 -6.74 4.38
N ILE A 148 15.17 -5.77 4.17
CA ILE A 148 15.41 -4.62 3.30
C ILE A 148 15.09 -3.33 4.04
N GLN A 149 15.74 -2.24 3.63
CA GLN A 149 15.35 -0.89 3.99
C GLN A 149 14.68 -0.28 2.76
N VAL A 150 13.51 0.25 2.94
CA VAL A 150 12.78 0.94 1.88
C VAL A 150 12.42 2.36 2.33
N GLU A 151 12.15 3.21 1.38
CA GLU A 151 11.69 4.57 1.60
C GLU A 151 10.43 4.78 0.78
N ASP A 152 9.40 5.34 1.39
CA ASP A 152 8.18 5.69 0.66
C ASP A 152 8.52 6.64 -0.49
N LEU A 153 8.00 6.35 -1.68
CA LEU A 153 8.31 7.10 -2.89
C LEU A 153 7.75 8.52 -2.84
N LEU A 154 6.67 8.76 -2.08
CA LEU A 154 5.92 10.01 -2.10
C LEU A 154 6.29 10.94 -0.94
N ASP A 155 6.33 10.43 0.29
CA ASP A 155 6.62 11.22 1.50
C ASP A 155 8.04 11.01 2.04
N GLU A 156 8.83 10.14 1.41
CA GLU A 156 10.24 9.85 1.73
C GLU A 156 10.47 9.24 3.14
N HIS A 157 9.40 8.72 3.75
CA HIS A 157 9.53 8.08 5.06
C HIS A 157 10.24 6.72 4.97
N PRO A 158 11.29 6.47 5.80
CA PRO A 158 12.03 5.22 5.76
C PRO A 158 11.34 4.11 6.57
N TYR A 159 11.40 2.87 6.07
CA TYR A 159 10.89 1.69 6.74
C TYR A 159 11.92 0.55 6.74
N ALA A 160 11.99 -0.17 7.86
CA ALA A 160 12.68 -1.46 7.95
C ALA A 160 11.67 -2.58 7.66
N VAL A 161 11.93 -3.39 6.65
CA VAL A 161 11.03 -4.48 6.22
C VAL A 161 11.70 -5.83 6.48
N ALA A 162 11.16 -6.58 7.43
CA ALA A 162 11.65 -7.89 7.84
C ALA A 162 11.13 -8.99 6.90
N ASP A 163 11.61 -9.01 5.64
CA ASP A 163 11.23 -10.01 4.65
C ASP A 163 12.45 -10.64 3.98
N SER A 164 12.76 -11.87 4.40
CA SER A 164 13.91 -12.63 3.88
C SER A 164 13.71 -13.09 2.43
N ALA A 165 12.46 -13.29 1.98
CA ALA A 165 12.17 -13.68 0.60
C ALA A 165 12.32 -12.48 -0.33
N ALA A 166 11.74 -11.34 0.03
CA ALA A 166 11.91 -10.08 -0.69
C ALA A 166 13.40 -9.71 -0.79
N SER A 167 14.17 -9.81 0.32
CA SER A 167 15.60 -9.47 0.32
C SER A 167 16.46 -10.34 -0.60
N ARG A 168 16.00 -11.53 -1.02
CA ARG A 168 16.72 -12.37 -2.00
C ARG A 168 16.44 -11.95 -3.43
N ARG A 169 15.30 -11.35 -3.71
CA ARG A 169 14.82 -11.00 -5.06
C ARG A 169 15.10 -9.55 -5.43
N LEU A 170 14.91 -8.64 -4.46
CA LEU A 170 15.02 -7.21 -4.70
C LEU A 170 16.45 -6.72 -4.65
N GLU A 171 16.72 -5.68 -5.43
CA GLU A 171 17.99 -4.96 -5.51
C GLU A 171 17.79 -3.50 -5.05
N VAL A 172 18.89 -2.81 -4.74
CA VAL A 172 18.85 -1.38 -4.41
C VAL A 172 18.41 -0.58 -5.63
N GLY A 173 17.43 0.29 -5.43
CA GLY A 173 16.80 1.09 -6.48
C GLY A 173 15.48 0.52 -6.99
N ASP A 174 15.22 -0.77 -6.83
CA ASP A 174 13.93 -1.36 -7.21
C ASP A 174 12.78 -0.63 -6.53
N VAL A 175 11.63 -0.61 -7.20
CA VAL A 175 10.38 -0.06 -6.66
C VAL A 175 9.42 -1.20 -6.38
N ILE A 176 8.77 -1.16 -5.23
CA ILE A 176 7.67 -2.06 -4.88
C ILE A 176 6.40 -1.24 -4.67
N VAL A 177 5.28 -1.72 -5.22
CA VAL A 177 3.94 -1.17 -4.98
C VAL A 177 3.15 -2.21 -4.20
N GLY A 178 2.82 -1.91 -2.95
CA GLY A 178 2.22 -2.86 -2.03
C GLY A 178 1.89 -2.26 -0.67
N HIS A 179 1.44 -3.10 0.24
CA HIS A 179 1.13 -2.73 1.63
C HIS A 179 2.30 -3.12 2.53
N LEU A 180 2.71 -2.23 3.42
CA LEU A 180 3.61 -2.55 4.52
C LEU A 180 2.81 -2.66 5.82
N LEU A 181 2.78 -3.85 6.40
CA LEU A 181 2.03 -4.13 7.63
C LEU A 181 2.95 -4.04 8.83
N PRO A 182 2.62 -3.23 9.85
CA PRO A 182 3.35 -3.20 11.12
C PRO A 182 3.39 -4.58 11.80
N ALA A 183 4.61 -5.04 12.14
CA ALA A 183 4.87 -6.28 12.86
C ALA A 183 5.96 -6.06 13.93
N GLY A 184 5.59 -5.45 15.05
CA GLY A 184 6.55 -4.99 16.07
C GLY A 184 7.25 -3.70 15.66
N ASP A 185 8.58 -3.70 15.71
CA ASP A 185 9.42 -2.56 15.34
C ASP A 185 9.77 -2.53 13.83
N ALA A 186 9.35 -3.55 13.10
CA ALA A 186 9.57 -3.65 11.66
C ALA A 186 8.23 -3.75 10.92
N GLN A 187 8.31 -3.58 9.60
CA GLN A 187 7.22 -3.85 8.67
C GLN A 187 7.40 -5.22 8.03
N VAL A 188 6.31 -5.77 7.48
CA VAL A 188 6.34 -6.91 6.56
C VAL A 188 5.52 -6.56 5.32
N ILE A 189 5.84 -7.15 4.18
CA ILE A 189 5.03 -6.99 2.98
C ILE A 189 3.72 -7.75 3.16
N GLY A 190 2.60 -7.04 3.08
CA GLY A 190 1.25 -7.58 3.20
C GLY A 190 0.73 -8.11 1.88
N GLY A 191 0.51 -9.42 1.79
CA GLY A 191 -0.01 -10.04 0.56
C GLY A 191 1.01 -10.05 -0.58
N ALA A 192 0.58 -9.57 -1.75
CA ALA A 192 1.44 -9.42 -2.92
C ALA A 192 1.79 -7.95 -3.17
N ALA A 193 3.01 -7.70 -3.64
CA ALA A 193 3.46 -6.40 -4.11
C ALA A 193 3.94 -6.50 -5.56
N ALA A 194 3.61 -5.50 -6.37
CA ALA A 194 4.20 -5.39 -7.70
C ALA A 194 5.66 -4.94 -7.58
N HIS A 195 6.52 -5.50 -8.42
CA HIS A 195 7.94 -5.17 -8.51
C HIS A 195 8.18 -4.41 -9.81
N LEU A 196 8.81 -3.26 -9.71
CA LEU A 196 9.14 -2.39 -10.83
C LEU A 196 10.64 -2.08 -10.83
N THR A 197 11.17 -1.78 -12.02
CA THR A 197 12.57 -1.40 -12.20
C THR A 197 12.87 0.02 -11.69
N PRO A 198 14.12 0.34 -11.36
CA PRO A 198 14.50 1.64 -10.78
C PRO A 198 14.11 2.86 -11.63
N ASP A 199 14.11 2.74 -12.94
CA ASP A 199 13.78 3.81 -13.89
C ASP A 199 12.30 4.23 -13.84
N THR A 200 11.44 3.41 -13.22
CA THR A 200 10.02 3.74 -13.04
C THR A 200 9.77 4.71 -11.88
N ALA A 201 10.69 4.81 -10.90
CA ALA A 201 10.49 5.55 -9.65
C ALA A 201 10.04 7.00 -9.87
N GLU A 202 10.80 7.75 -10.70
CA GLU A 202 10.53 9.16 -10.92
C GLU A 202 9.21 9.37 -11.70
N LYS A 203 8.90 8.48 -12.64
CA LYS A 203 7.66 8.55 -13.43
C LYS A 203 6.44 8.18 -12.61
N LEU A 204 6.54 7.20 -11.70
CA LEU A 204 5.47 6.88 -10.76
C LEU A 204 5.22 8.05 -9.79
N ARG A 205 6.28 8.70 -9.28
CA ARG A 205 6.15 9.90 -8.45
C ARG A 205 5.48 11.05 -9.21
N GLU A 206 5.88 11.29 -10.46
CA GLU A 206 5.27 12.32 -11.31
C GLU A 206 3.80 12.02 -11.59
N PHE A 207 3.48 10.76 -11.90
CA PHE A 207 2.10 10.30 -12.10
C PHE A 207 1.24 10.55 -10.86
N ALA A 208 1.71 10.15 -9.67
CA ALA A 208 0.99 10.39 -8.41
C ALA A 208 0.85 11.90 -8.12
N ARG A 209 1.89 12.72 -8.41
CA ARG A 209 1.84 14.17 -8.24
C ARG A 209 0.76 14.82 -9.10
N LEU A 210 0.58 14.38 -10.36
CA LEU A 210 -0.48 14.89 -11.22
C LEU A 210 -1.88 14.63 -10.63
N HIS A 211 -2.08 13.45 -10.04
CA HIS A 211 -3.33 13.12 -9.35
C HIS A 211 -3.53 13.95 -8.08
N LEU A 212 -2.47 14.19 -7.29
CA LEU A 212 -2.54 15.06 -6.12
C LEU A 212 -2.87 16.51 -6.52
N GLU A 213 -2.28 17.01 -7.59
CA GLU A 213 -2.60 18.36 -8.11
C GLU A 213 -4.06 18.45 -8.59
N ALA A 214 -4.60 17.36 -9.17
CA ALA A 214 -6.01 17.29 -9.52
C ALA A 214 -6.91 17.30 -8.28
N LEU A 215 -6.59 16.50 -7.26
CA LEU A 215 -7.34 16.47 -5.99
C LEU A 215 -7.34 17.85 -5.30
N ARG A 216 -6.22 18.57 -5.34
CA ARG A 216 -6.09 19.92 -4.75
C ARG A 216 -6.95 21.00 -5.39
N ARG A 217 -7.57 20.75 -6.53
CA ARG A 217 -8.54 21.69 -7.12
C ARG A 217 -9.81 21.77 -6.24
N ASP A 218 -10.21 20.61 -5.66
CA ASP A 218 -11.38 20.50 -4.81
C ASP A 218 -11.02 20.58 -3.32
N GLN A 219 -9.82 20.14 -2.96
CA GLN A 219 -9.28 20.06 -1.60
C GLN A 219 -7.88 20.70 -1.55
N PRO A 220 -7.74 22.03 -1.45
CA PRO A 220 -6.46 22.73 -1.61
C PRO A 220 -5.34 22.28 -0.67
N ASP A 221 -5.69 21.84 0.55
CA ASP A 221 -4.74 21.40 1.58
C ASP A 221 -4.43 19.90 1.54
N ALA A 222 -4.99 19.14 0.55
CA ALA A 222 -4.79 17.71 0.46
C ALA A 222 -3.30 17.32 0.35
N GLY A 223 -2.91 16.31 1.14
CA GLY A 223 -1.60 15.69 1.13
C GLY A 223 -1.58 14.34 0.45
N TRP A 224 -0.43 13.64 0.52
CA TRP A 224 -0.29 12.29 -0.02
C TRP A 224 -1.22 11.29 0.66
N ASP A 225 -1.40 11.41 1.97
CA ASP A 225 -2.31 10.52 2.72
C ASP A 225 -3.77 10.71 2.30
N ASP A 226 -4.20 11.92 1.97
CA ASP A 226 -5.57 12.17 1.50
C ASP A 226 -5.78 11.58 0.10
N LEU A 227 -4.78 11.72 -0.78
CA LEU A 227 -4.80 11.10 -2.11
C LEU A 227 -4.89 9.57 -1.98
N LEU A 228 -3.99 8.95 -1.22
CA LEU A 228 -3.93 7.49 -1.11
C LEU A 228 -5.14 6.92 -0.34
N ARG A 229 -5.68 7.66 0.63
CA ARG A 229 -6.91 7.25 1.31
C ARG A 229 -8.13 7.26 0.40
N SER A 230 -8.13 8.10 -0.63
CA SER A 230 -9.26 8.22 -1.57
C SER A 230 -9.06 7.48 -2.88
N GLN A 231 -7.83 7.31 -3.35
CA GLN A 231 -7.50 6.83 -4.71
C GLN A 231 -6.19 6.03 -4.75
N SER A 232 -5.91 5.16 -3.78
CA SER A 232 -4.67 4.38 -3.74
C SER A 232 -4.51 3.45 -4.94
N GLU A 233 -5.61 2.99 -5.54
CA GLU A 233 -5.64 2.15 -6.74
C GLU A 233 -4.94 2.78 -7.95
N LEU A 234 -4.78 4.11 -7.97
CA LEU A 234 -4.04 4.78 -9.03
C LEU A 234 -2.60 4.25 -9.19
N LEU A 235 -1.98 3.82 -8.08
CA LEU A 235 -0.64 3.22 -8.14
C LEU A 235 -0.66 1.90 -8.93
N ASN A 236 -1.72 1.08 -8.75
CA ASN A 236 -1.92 -0.10 -9.57
C ASN A 236 -2.25 0.25 -11.03
N HIS A 237 -2.97 1.35 -11.28
CA HIS A 237 -3.24 1.80 -12.65
C HIS A 237 -1.95 2.15 -13.40
N PHE A 238 -0.95 2.73 -12.72
CA PHE A 238 0.36 2.94 -13.31
C PHE A 238 1.06 1.60 -13.59
N VAL A 239 1.07 0.67 -12.62
CA VAL A 239 1.68 -0.66 -12.77
C VAL A 239 1.12 -1.40 -14.00
N MET A 240 -0.19 -1.38 -14.20
CA MET A 240 -0.86 -2.08 -15.31
C MET A 240 -0.49 -1.55 -16.70
N GLN A 241 0.01 -0.34 -16.81
CA GLN A 241 0.42 0.26 -18.09
C GLN A 241 1.83 -0.15 -18.49
N LEU A 242 2.58 -0.76 -17.59
CA LEU A 242 3.92 -1.22 -17.84
C LEU A 242 3.90 -2.61 -18.52
N PRO A 243 4.79 -2.87 -19.49
CA PRO A 243 4.98 -4.21 -20.01
C PRO A 243 5.58 -5.11 -18.92
N VAL A 244 5.39 -6.41 -19.07
CA VAL A 244 6.00 -7.43 -18.19
C VAL A 244 7.53 -7.40 -18.28
N GLU A 245 8.07 -6.99 -19.42
CA GLU A 245 9.49 -6.71 -19.64
C GLU A 245 9.81 -5.25 -19.27
N ALA A 246 11.11 -4.94 -19.08
CA ALA A 246 11.56 -3.61 -18.71
C ALA A 246 10.94 -2.53 -19.61
N PRO A 247 10.29 -1.49 -19.06
CA PRO A 247 9.57 -0.52 -19.85
C PRO A 247 10.52 0.34 -20.70
N ASP A 248 10.13 0.57 -21.96
CA ASP A 248 10.78 1.57 -22.80
C ASP A 248 10.59 2.97 -22.18
N PRO A 249 11.63 3.80 -22.04
CA PRO A 249 11.52 5.17 -21.54
C PRO A 249 10.45 6.01 -22.25
N SER A 250 10.24 5.79 -23.56
CA SER A 250 9.18 6.48 -24.33
C SER A 250 7.77 6.12 -23.85
N LEU A 251 7.55 4.90 -23.36
CA LEU A 251 6.28 4.49 -22.80
C LEU A 251 5.98 5.23 -21.50
N LEU A 252 6.96 5.38 -20.61
CA LEU A 252 6.80 6.12 -19.35
C LEU A 252 6.44 7.59 -19.62
N GLU A 253 7.09 8.25 -20.58
CA GLU A 253 6.74 9.61 -21.00
C GLU A 253 5.30 9.69 -21.54
N ASN A 254 4.87 8.72 -22.34
CA ASN A 254 3.50 8.66 -22.86
C ASN A 254 2.45 8.49 -21.76
N ILE A 255 2.71 7.65 -20.74
CA ILE A 255 1.81 7.50 -19.58
C ILE A 255 1.59 8.85 -18.89
N ILE A 256 2.66 9.59 -18.64
CA ILE A 256 2.58 10.91 -18.01
C ILE A 256 1.82 11.91 -18.88
N LEU A 257 2.12 11.93 -20.18
CA LEU A 257 1.45 12.84 -21.13
C LEU A 257 -0.06 12.56 -21.18
N GLN A 258 -0.47 11.29 -21.34
CA GLN A 258 -1.86 10.89 -21.38
C GLN A 258 -2.60 11.22 -20.08
N THR A 259 -1.97 10.96 -18.93
CA THR A 259 -2.52 11.29 -17.61
C THR A 259 -2.76 12.79 -17.48
N ARG A 260 -1.78 13.60 -17.88
CA ARG A 260 -1.90 15.08 -17.83
C ARG A 260 -3.05 15.58 -18.71
N VAL A 261 -3.18 15.04 -19.93
CA VAL A 261 -4.26 15.41 -20.85
C VAL A 261 -5.63 15.00 -20.28
N ALA A 262 -5.77 13.77 -19.76
CA ALA A 262 -7.01 13.28 -19.20
C ALA A 262 -7.48 14.11 -17.99
N LEU A 263 -6.56 14.42 -17.07
CA LEU A 263 -6.87 15.23 -15.88
C LEU A 263 -7.21 16.69 -16.25
N LYS A 264 -6.60 17.24 -17.29
CA LYS A 264 -6.94 18.58 -17.79
C LYS A 264 -8.35 18.60 -18.39
N LEU A 265 -8.69 17.65 -19.25
CA LEU A 265 -10.02 17.54 -19.86
C LEU A 265 -11.11 17.33 -18.82
N ALA A 266 -10.87 16.49 -17.81
CA ALA A 266 -11.79 16.30 -16.69
C ALA A 266 -12.06 17.62 -15.95
N GLY A 267 -11.03 18.41 -15.66
CA GLY A 267 -11.16 19.72 -15.03
C GLY A 267 -11.89 20.75 -15.90
N GLU A 268 -11.71 20.74 -17.21
CA GLU A 268 -12.44 21.61 -18.14
C GLU A 268 -13.92 21.21 -18.24
N SER A 269 -14.24 19.92 -18.19
CA SER A 269 -15.63 19.42 -18.23
C SER A 269 -16.41 19.85 -16.98
N VAL A 270 -15.82 19.79 -15.79
CA VAL A 270 -16.44 20.27 -14.54
C VAL A 270 -16.69 21.79 -14.61
N GLY A 271 -15.73 22.56 -15.09
CA GLY A 271 -15.88 24.03 -15.24
C GLY A 271 -16.91 24.46 -16.29
N LEU A 272 -17.29 23.58 -17.23
CA LEU A 272 -18.38 23.83 -18.18
C LEU A 272 -19.75 23.57 -17.57
N VAL A 273 -19.88 22.55 -16.72
CA VAL A 273 -21.13 22.24 -16.00
C VAL A 273 -21.45 23.38 -15.01
N GLU A 274 -20.48 23.83 -14.22
CA GLU A 274 -20.68 24.94 -13.30
C GLU A 274 -21.08 26.25 -14.00
N ARG A 275 -20.51 26.54 -15.19
CA ARG A 275 -20.91 27.74 -15.97
C ARG A 275 -22.29 27.66 -16.56
N ASN A 276 -22.80 26.48 -16.89
CA ASN A 276 -24.15 26.30 -17.39
C ASN A 276 -25.23 26.37 -16.27
N GLU A 277 -24.93 25.96 -15.07
CA GLU A 277 -25.83 26.06 -13.92
C GLU A 277 -25.98 27.50 -13.39
N THR A 278 -24.93 28.33 -13.50
CA THR A 278 -25.01 29.75 -13.09
C THR A 278 -25.61 30.65 -14.15
N GLY A 279 -25.68 30.23 -15.43
CA GLY A 279 -26.22 31.01 -16.54
C GLY A 279 -27.77 30.97 -16.68
N SER A 280 -28.48 30.12 -15.91
CA SER A 280 -29.93 29.96 -16.08
C SER A 280 -30.79 30.64 -14.99
N ARG A 281 -30.25 31.59 -14.20
CA ARG A 281 -30.98 32.26 -13.10
C ARG A 281 -31.19 33.75 -13.26
N ASP A 282 -31.11 34.28 -14.47
CA ASP A 282 -31.41 35.71 -14.66
C ASP A 282 -32.11 35.94 -16.01
N GLU A 283 -33.38 35.55 -16.09
CA GLU A 283 -34.36 36.15 -17.02
C GLU A 283 -35.77 35.82 -16.54
N GLY A 284 -36.42 36.82 -15.96
CA GLY A 284 -37.91 36.79 -15.84
C GLY A 284 -38.47 37.27 -14.51
N ASP A 285 -38.47 38.55 -14.29
CA ASP A 285 -39.73 39.23 -13.92
C ASP A 285 -39.55 40.76 -13.90
N ASP A 286 -39.88 41.37 -15.01
CA ASP A 286 -40.27 42.77 -14.98
C ASP A 286 -41.39 42.97 -16.00
N THR A 287 -42.66 42.85 -15.54
CA THR A 287 -43.79 43.60 -16.10
C THR A 287 -45.08 43.36 -15.32
N ARG A 288 -45.54 44.42 -14.67
CA ARG A 288 -46.88 44.79 -14.20
C ARG A 288 -47.25 44.47 -12.75
#